data_d1daec23a9eae2d83645cdc8bdff3894
#
_entry.id   d1daec23a9eae2d83645cdc8bdff3894
#
_cell.length_a   1.000
_cell.length_b   1.000
_cell.length_c   1.000
_cell.angle_alpha   90.00
_cell.angle_beta   90.00
_cell.angle_gamma   90.00
#
_symmetry.space_group_name_H-M   'P 1'
#
loop_
_entity.id
_entity.type
_entity.pdbx_description
1 polymer ?
#
loop_
_entity_poly.entity_id
_entity_poly.type
_entity_poly.pdbx_seq_one_letter_code
_entity_poly.pdbx_strand_id
1 'polypeptide(L)'
;MNKKIIVAAIALVTVLTICLATNRIGIPDEPPKITVKSGSSEIFYVVGKNKWNDAVYDREDNFIAQRERIFNRDMPYIKNGAKITISFDGSKPDSIILSEIILDEHGNAKWRTDEHIKIYEIDFAPFGRTGTFTIEPNYATALSSDSTDYEVGNTIKGYKMVCSWGKNECEYAFVILGDAAMMPIGPS
;
A
#
# COMPACT_ATOMS: atom_id res chain seq x y z
N MET A 1 -44.11 35.75 -6.52
CA MET A 1 -42.89 34.95 -6.73
C MET A 1 -43.18 33.93 -7.79
N ASN A 2 -42.36 33.86 -8.86
CA ASN A 2 -42.67 33.09 -10.07
C ASN A 2 -42.53 31.58 -9.79
N LYS A 3 -43.61 30.77 -10.03
CA LYS A 3 -43.63 29.31 -9.76
C LYS A 3 -42.43 28.60 -10.36
N LYS A 4 -41.92 29.07 -11.53
CA LYS A 4 -40.70 28.50 -12.15
C LYS A 4 -39.44 28.71 -11.36
N ILE A 5 -39.31 29.82 -10.59
CA ILE A 5 -38.15 30.11 -9.73
C ILE A 5 -38.17 29.19 -8.48
N ILE A 6 -39.35 28.92 -7.93
CA ILE A 6 -39.52 28.03 -6.79
C ILE A 6 -39.13 26.59 -7.17
N VAL A 7 -39.59 26.10 -8.33
CA VAL A 7 -39.26 24.76 -8.83
C VAL A 7 -37.77 24.62 -9.09
N ALA A 8 -37.12 25.63 -9.69
CA ALA A 8 -35.67 25.62 -9.93
C ALA A 8 -34.87 25.63 -8.62
N ALA A 9 -35.30 26.40 -7.61
CA ALA A 9 -34.63 26.44 -6.31
C ALA A 9 -34.77 25.10 -5.56
N ILE A 10 -35.95 24.45 -5.60
CA ILE A 10 -36.16 23.13 -4.99
C ILE A 10 -35.29 22.08 -5.70
N ALA A 11 -35.24 22.08 -7.04
CA ALA A 11 -34.40 21.15 -7.80
C ALA A 11 -32.90 21.33 -7.46
N LEU A 12 -32.42 22.58 -7.34
CA LEU A 12 -31.03 22.88 -6.98
C LEU A 12 -30.69 22.40 -5.56
N VAL A 13 -31.58 22.63 -4.61
CA VAL A 13 -31.41 22.17 -3.21
C VAL A 13 -31.41 20.63 -3.14
N THR A 14 -32.29 19.97 -3.91
CA THR A 14 -32.33 18.50 -3.96
C THR A 14 -31.05 17.92 -4.55
N VAL A 15 -30.54 18.49 -5.64
CA VAL A 15 -29.26 18.06 -6.25
C VAL A 15 -28.10 18.30 -5.28
N LEU A 16 -28.06 19.44 -4.60
CA LEU A 16 -27.03 19.74 -3.62
C LEU A 16 -27.07 18.77 -2.44
N THR A 17 -28.28 18.43 -1.96
CA THR A 17 -28.48 17.47 -0.85
C THR A 17 -28.06 16.07 -1.26
N ILE A 18 -28.37 15.64 -2.49
CA ILE A 18 -27.94 14.35 -3.04
C ILE A 18 -26.40 14.33 -3.19
N CYS A 19 -25.78 15.39 -3.71
CA CYS A 19 -24.32 15.49 -3.81
C CYS A 19 -23.63 15.47 -2.43
N LEU A 20 -24.22 16.13 -1.42
CA LEU A 20 -23.71 16.08 -0.05
C LEU A 20 -23.93 14.72 0.63
N ALA A 21 -25.03 14.03 0.31
CA ALA A 21 -25.30 12.68 0.80
C ALA A 21 -24.44 11.62 0.13
N THR A 22 -24.11 11.78 -1.17
CA THR A 22 -23.23 10.85 -1.90
C THR A 22 -21.75 11.05 -1.54
N ASN A 23 -21.35 12.27 -1.11
CA ASN A 23 -20.01 12.48 -0.50
C ASN A 23 -19.89 11.93 0.92
N ARG A 24 -20.98 11.56 1.56
CA ARG A 24 -21.05 10.71 2.75
C ARG A 24 -21.35 9.26 2.35
N ILE A 25 -20.68 8.70 1.35
CA ILE A 25 -20.50 7.26 1.30
C ILE A 25 -19.62 6.98 2.52
N GLY A 26 -20.29 6.50 3.57
CA GLY A 26 -19.75 6.51 4.92
C GLY A 26 -18.39 5.83 4.95
N ILE A 27 -17.48 6.41 5.71
CA ILE A 27 -16.30 5.70 6.19
C ILE A 27 -16.85 4.39 6.77
N PRO A 28 -16.42 3.23 6.28
CA PRO A 28 -16.93 1.94 6.76
C PRO A 28 -16.68 1.79 8.26
N ASP A 29 -17.43 0.91 8.92
CA ASP A 29 -17.28 0.66 10.37
C ASP A 29 -15.93 0.04 10.73
N GLU A 30 -15.29 -0.61 9.77
CA GLU A 30 -13.95 -1.24 9.89
C GLU A 30 -13.02 -0.73 8.78
N PRO A 31 -11.69 -0.84 8.97
CA PRO A 31 -10.73 -0.54 7.91
C PRO A 31 -11.05 -1.29 6.62
N PRO A 32 -11.07 -0.63 5.45
CA PRO A 32 -11.38 -1.28 4.18
C PRO A 32 -10.45 -2.47 3.91
N LYS A 33 -11.01 -3.57 3.43
CA LYS A 33 -10.18 -4.65 2.90
C LYS A 33 -9.50 -4.17 1.62
N ILE A 34 -8.32 -4.70 1.38
CA ILE A 34 -7.59 -4.43 0.14
C ILE A 34 -7.36 -5.72 -0.64
N THR A 35 -7.10 -5.58 -1.91
CA THR A 35 -6.56 -6.65 -2.75
C THR A 35 -5.26 -6.15 -3.34
N VAL A 36 -4.17 -6.89 -3.18
CA VAL A 36 -2.86 -6.55 -3.74
C VAL A 36 -2.49 -7.62 -4.77
N LYS A 37 -2.16 -7.21 -6.00
CA LYS A 37 -1.86 -8.13 -7.11
C LYS A 37 -0.69 -7.65 -7.95
N SER A 38 0.03 -8.62 -8.54
CA SER A 38 0.92 -8.40 -9.69
C SER A 38 0.50 -9.33 -10.81
N GLY A 39 -0.07 -8.77 -11.89
CA GLY A 39 -0.71 -9.57 -12.93
C GLY A 39 -1.83 -10.44 -12.34
N SER A 40 -1.74 -11.77 -12.50
CA SER A 40 -2.67 -12.73 -11.93
C SER A 40 -2.32 -13.18 -10.50
N SER A 41 -1.12 -12.89 -10.02
CA SER A 41 -0.66 -13.31 -8.70
C SER A 41 -1.24 -12.41 -7.63
N GLU A 42 -1.95 -12.98 -6.66
CA GLU A 42 -2.42 -12.28 -5.47
C GLU A 42 -1.34 -12.30 -4.40
N ILE A 43 -1.15 -11.16 -3.73
CA ILE A 43 -0.17 -10.96 -2.68
C ILE A 43 -0.90 -10.89 -1.36
N PHE A 44 -0.54 -11.75 -0.43
CA PHE A 44 -1.11 -11.74 0.91
C PHE A 44 -0.68 -10.49 1.67
N TYR A 45 -1.63 -9.87 2.38
CA TYR A 45 -1.36 -8.72 3.25
C TYR A 45 -1.86 -8.98 4.67
N VAL A 46 -1.37 -8.19 5.60
CA VAL A 46 -1.88 -8.08 6.97
C VAL A 46 -2.30 -6.66 7.26
N VAL A 47 -3.27 -6.52 8.15
CA VAL A 47 -3.65 -5.22 8.73
C VAL A 47 -2.80 -5.03 9.98
N GLY A 48 -2.12 -3.90 10.03
CA GLY A 48 -1.28 -3.51 11.15
C GLY A 48 -1.97 -2.56 12.12
N LYS A 49 -1.20 -1.57 12.57
CA LYS A 49 -1.69 -0.49 13.41
C LYS A 49 -2.87 0.21 12.72
N ASN A 50 -3.94 0.44 13.47
CA ASN A 50 -5.02 1.25 12.97
C ASN A 50 -5.68 2.08 14.08
N LYS A 51 -6.23 3.23 13.67
CA LYS A 51 -7.09 4.09 14.48
C LYS A 51 -8.39 4.25 13.71
N TRP A 52 -9.45 3.58 14.15
CA TRP A 52 -10.70 3.53 13.41
C TRP A 52 -11.90 3.79 14.31
N ASN A 53 -12.71 4.80 13.97
CA ASN A 53 -13.88 5.21 14.75
C ASN A 53 -13.57 5.41 16.24
N ASP A 54 -12.47 6.11 16.54
CA ASP A 54 -11.92 6.37 17.87
C ASP A 54 -11.39 5.14 18.65
N ALA A 55 -11.50 3.92 18.08
CA ALA A 55 -10.79 2.75 18.58
C ALA A 55 -9.36 2.71 18.05
N VAL A 56 -8.41 2.29 18.88
CA VAL A 56 -7.01 2.15 18.50
C VAL A 56 -6.62 0.68 18.63
N TYR A 57 -6.08 0.14 17.55
CA TYR A 57 -5.42 -1.16 17.53
C TYR A 57 -3.95 -0.92 17.20
N ASP A 58 -3.08 -1.24 18.15
CA ASP A 58 -1.64 -1.02 18.04
C ASP A 58 -0.93 -2.34 17.79
N ARG A 59 -0.51 -2.55 16.56
CA ARG A 59 0.28 -3.70 16.14
C ARG A 59 1.47 -3.19 15.32
N GLU A 60 2.67 -3.34 15.88
CA GLU A 60 3.89 -2.77 15.30
C GLU A 60 4.66 -3.77 14.41
N ASP A 61 4.55 -5.06 14.68
CA ASP A 61 5.37 -6.11 14.07
C ASP A 61 4.73 -6.77 12.83
N ASN A 62 4.25 -5.95 11.89
CA ASN A 62 3.50 -6.42 10.72
C ASN A 62 4.26 -7.42 9.85
N PHE A 63 5.56 -7.21 9.65
CA PHE A 63 6.38 -8.13 8.87
C PHE A 63 6.68 -9.41 9.65
N ILE A 64 6.90 -9.31 10.96
CA ILE A 64 7.04 -10.48 11.83
C ILE A 64 5.75 -11.30 11.84
N ALA A 65 4.58 -10.68 11.74
CA ALA A 65 3.31 -11.39 11.60
C ALA A 65 3.20 -12.23 10.30
N GLN A 66 4.06 -11.99 9.32
CA GLN A 66 4.16 -12.76 8.09
C GLN A 66 5.34 -13.75 8.11
N ARG A 67 6.01 -13.88 9.27
CA ARG A 67 7.26 -14.65 9.43
C ARG A 67 7.19 -16.05 8.87
N GLU A 68 6.10 -16.79 9.08
CA GLU A 68 5.96 -18.14 8.55
C GLU A 68 6.02 -18.17 7.03
N ARG A 69 5.41 -17.21 6.37
CA ARG A 69 5.42 -17.08 4.91
C ARG A 69 6.81 -16.70 4.40
N ILE A 70 7.49 -15.80 5.10
CA ILE A 70 8.87 -15.40 4.81
C ILE A 70 9.80 -16.61 4.94
N PHE A 71 9.71 -17.32 6.05
CA PHE A 71 10.55 -18.46 6.34
C PHE A 71 10.32 -19.63 5.37
N ASN A 72 9.06 -19.93 5.06
CA ASN A 72 8.68 -21.00 4.12
C ASN A 72 8.75 -20.55 2.64
N ARG A 73 9.12 -19.30 2.37
CA ARG A 73 9.13 -18.71 1.02
C ARG A 73 7.79 -18.84 0.26
N ASP A 74 6.69 -18.89 0.98
CA ASP A 74 5.33 -18.82 0.40
C ASP A 74 4.98 -17.38 0.03
N MET A 75 5.87 -16.76 -0.77
CA MET A 75 5.75 -15.40 -1.26
C MET A 75 5.93 -15.38 -2.78
N PRO A 76 5.14 -14.59 -3.52
CA PRO A 76 5.34 -14.49 -4.95
C PRO A 76 6.66 -13.78 -5.25
N TYR A 77 7.40 -14.32 -6.21
CA TYR A 77 8.50 -13.61 -6.84
C TYR A 77 7.97 -12.58 -7.83
N ILE A 78 8.40 -11.35 -7.68
CA ILE A 78 8.00 -10.23 -8.54
C ILE A 78 9.24 -9.43 -8.91
N LYS A 79 9.57 -9.44 -10.20
CA LYS A 79 10.76 -8.77 -10.72
C LYS A 79 10.67 -7.26 -10.67
N ASN A 80 11.80 -6.58 -10.66
CA ASN A 80 11.87 -5.13 -10.87
C ASN A 80 11.23 -4.75 -12.22
N GLY A 81 10.53 -3.61 -12.25
CA GLY A 81 9.74 -3.15 -13.41
C GLY A 81 8.32 -3.73 -13.48
N ALA A 82 7.97 -4.69 -12.64
CA ALA A 82 6.61 -5.21 -12.58
C ALA A 82 5.67 -4.21 -11.88
N LYS A 83 4.41 -4.20 -12.32
CA LYS A 83 3.36 -3.35 -11.76
C LYS A 83 2.61 -4.07 -10.64
N ILE A 84 2.44 -3.39 -9.52
CA ILE A 84 1.56 -3.79 -8.44
C ILE A 84 0.26 -3.00 -8.54
N THR A 85 -0.85 -3.68 -8.34
CA THR A 85 -2.20 -3.11 -8.29
C THR A 85 -2.75 -3.28 -6.90
N ILE A 86 -3.24 -2.19 -6.30
CA ILE A 86 -3.90 -2.17 -4.99
C ILE A 86 -5.33 -1.68 -5.19
N SER A 87 -6.30 -2.48 -4.77
CA SER A 87 -7.73 -2.14 -4.85
C SER A 87 -8.33 -2.11 -3.46
N PHE A 88 -9.10 -1.08 -3.14
CA PHE A 88 -9.81 -0.91 -1.88
C PHE A 88 -11.26 -1.37 -2.01
N ASP A 89 -11.71 -2.19 -1.05
CA ASP A 89 -13.11 -2.60 -0.93
C ASP A 89 -13.88 -1.52 -0.17
N GLY A 90 -14.10 -0.38 -0.80
CA GLY A 90 -14.71 0.79 -0.17
C GLY A 90 -14.22 2.08 -0.80
N SER A 91 -14.17 3.15 -0.04
CA SER A 91 -13.64 4.43 -0.51
C SER A 91 -12.11 4.40 -0.66
N LYS A 92 -11.62 5.11 -1.65
CA LYS A 92 -10.20 5.44 -1.76
C LYS A 92 -9.77 6.26 -0.54
N PRO A 93 -8.57 6.03 0.03
CA PRO A 93 -8.05 6.88 1.10
C PRO A 93 -7.75 8.31 0.60
N ASP A 94 -7.82 9.27 1.54
CA ASP A 94 -7.49 10.67 1.28
C ASP A 94 -5.98 10.86 1.11
N SER A 95 -5.18 10.07 1.83
CA SER A 95 -3.73 10.03 1.70
C SER A 95 -3.18 8.63 1.87
N ILE A 96 -2.05 8.37 1.20
CA ILE A 96 -1.31 7.11 1.26
C ILE A 96 0.17 7.42 1.34
N ILE A 97 0.85 6.72 2.25
CA ILE A 97 2.32 6.64 2.28
C ILE A 97 2.67 5.16 2.10
N LEU A 98 3.29 4.81 0.98
CA LEU A 98 3.79 3.46 0.70
C LEU A 98 5.30 3.45 0.80
N SER A 99 5.83 2.63 1.70
CA SER A 99 7.26 2.46 1.91
C SER A 99 7.70 1.02 1.65
N GLU A 100 8.89 0.84 1.08
CA GLU A 100 9.58 -0.43 0.92
C GLU A 100 10.74 -0.51 1.90
N ILE A 101 10.87 -1.66 2.56
CA ILE A 101 11.92 -1.99 3.51
C ILE A 101 12.50 -3.35 3.09
N ILE A 102 13.82 -3.47 3.05
CA ILE A 102 14.47 -4.76 2.83
C ILE A 102 14.50 -5.52 4.14
N LEU A 103 14.01 -6.76 4.11
CA LEU A 103 13.85 -7.60 5.28
C LEU A 103 14.88 -8.74 5.31
N ASP A 104 15.17 -9.21 6.53
CA ASP A 104 15.80 -10.50 6.76
C ASP A 104 14.75 -11.65 6.71
N GLU A 105 15.21 -12.87 6.85
CA GLU A 105 14.37 -14.09 6.86
C GLU A 105 13.40 -14.17 8.05
N HIS A 106 13.60 -13.31 9.07
CA HIS A 106 12.76 -13.24 10.26
C HIS A 106 11.72 -12.12 10.21
N GLY A 107 11.73 -11.30 9.14
CA GLY A 107 10.83 -10.17 8.97
C GLY A 107 11.31 -8.89 9.65
N ASN A 108 12.56 -8.84 10.13
CA ASN A 108 13.15 -7.61 10.64
C ASN A 108 13.73 -6.79 9.48
N ALA A 109 13.79 -5.47 9.67
CA ALA A 109 14.51 -4.63 8.72
C ALA A 109 16.01 -5.05 8.72
N LYS A 110 16.53 -5.35 7.53
CA LYS A 110 17.92 -5.77 7.35
C LYS A 110 18.90 -4.65 7.72
N TRP A 111 18.50 -3.41 7.51
CA TRP A 111 19.24 -2.20 7.92
C TRP A 111 18.34 -1.29 8.75
N ARG A 112 18.89 -0.68 9.79
CA ARG A 112 18.13 0.04 10.82
C ARG A 112 18.05 1.57 10.60
N THR A 113 18.40 2.07 9.42
CA THR A 113 18.40 3.50 9.16
C THR A 113 17.26 3.87 8.22
N ASP A 114 16.59 4.99 8.50
CA ASP A 114 15.50 5.52 7.67
C ASP A 114 15.95 5.84 6.24
N GLU A 115 17.26 6.04 6.02
CA GLU A 115 17.86 6.27 4.71
C GLU A 115 17.69 5.11 3.73
N HIS A 116 17.37 3.92 4.23
CA HIS A 116 17.16 2.71 3.42
C HIS A 116 15.70 2.42 3.12
N ILE A 117 14.79 3.27 3.57
CA ILE A 117 13.37 3.19 3.27
C ILE A 117 13.11 3.89 1.94
N LYS A 118 12.54 3.14 1.00
CA LYS A 118 12.13 3.69 -0.29
C LYS A 118 10.63 4.02 -0.25
N ILE A 119 10.27 5.23 -0.69
CA ILE A 119 8.88 5.69 -0.78
C ILE A 119 8.41 5.57 -2.22
N TYR A 120 7.16 5.12 -2.39
CA TYR A 120 6.50 4.99 -3.68
C TYR A 120 5.28 5.89 -3.77
N GLU A 121 5.07 6.47 -4.93
CA GLU A 121 3.80 7.08 -5.30
C GLU A 121 2.86 6.04 -5.90
N ILE A 122 1.57 6.14 -5.58
CA ILE A 122 0.54 5.26 -6.11
C ILE A 122 -0.35 6.06 -7.05
N ASP A 123 -0.38 5.66 -8.32
CA ASP A 123 -1.20 6.27 -9.35
C ASP A 123 -2.63 5.72 -9.27
N PHE A 124 -3.60 6.57 -8.96
CA PHE A 124 -5.01 6.23 -8.99
C PHE A 124 -5.69 6.79 -10.25
N ALA A 125 -6.55 5.97 -10.85
CA ALA A 125 -7.48 6.49 -11.85
C ALA A 125 -8.40 7.57 -11.21
N PRO A 126 -8.80 8.61 -11.95
CA PRO A 126 -9.77 9.58 -11.46
C PRO A 126 -11.02 8.88 -10.92
N PHE A 127 -11.42 9.19 -9.69
CA PHE A 127 -12.54 8.57 -8.97
C PHE A 127 -12.44 7.05 -8.77
N GLY A 128 -11.28 6.45 -9.10
CA GLY A 128 -11.04 5.01 -8.94
C GLY A 128 -10.67 4.62 -7.51
N ARG A 129 -10.95 3.38 -7.15
CA ARG A 129 -10.55 2.73 -5.89
C ARG A 129 -9.33 1.83 -6.06
N THR A 130 -8.79 1.81 -7.26
CA THR A 130 -7.63 0.99 -7.64
C THR A 130 -6.49 1.91 -8.01
N GLY A 131 -5.38 1.71 -7.34
CA GLY A 131 -4.13 2.39 -7.63
C GLY A 131 -3.04 1.42 -8.06
N THR A 132 -2.00 1.94 -8.70
CA THR A 132 -0.88 1.13 -9.16
C THR A 132 0.45 1.82 -8.86
N PHE A 133 1.48 1.01 -8.62
CA PHE A 133 2.86 1.46 -8.62
C PHE A 133 3.75 0.43 -9.33
N THR A 134 4.95 0.84 -9.72
CA THR A 134 5.92 -0.05 -10.36
C THR A 134 7.05 -0.34 -9.40
N ILE A 135 7.41 -1.62 -9.24
CA ILE A 135 8.57 -2.01 -8.43
C ILE A 135 9.84 -1.49 -9.11
N GLU A 136 10.60 -0.72 -8.38
CA GLU A 136 11.87 -0.20 -8.84
C GLU A 136 13.03 -0.83 -8.06
N PRO A 137 14.25 -0.81 -8.60
CA PRO A 137 15.44 -1.20 -7.86
C PRO A 137 15.56 -0.42 -6.54
N ASN A 138 15.86 -1.11 -5.45
CA ASN A 138 16.21 -0.48 -4.17
C ASN A 138 17.71 -0.64 -3.93
N TYR A 139 18.44 0.46 -3.97
CA TYR A 139 19.89 0.43 -3.86
C TYR A 139 20.40 0.03 -2.47
N ALA A 140 19.54 0.04 -1.44
CA ALA A 140 19.89 -0.51 -0.14
C ALA A 140 20.27 -2.00 -0.22
N THR A 141 19.76 -2.74 -1.21
CA THR A 141 20.14 -4.14 -1.43
C THR A 141 21.62 -4.31 -1.77
N ALA A 142 22.26 -3.28 -2.35
CA ALA A 142 23.69 -3.30 -2.67
C ALA A 142 24.61 -3.21 -1.42
N LEU A 143 24.05 -2.97 -0.25
CA LEU A 143 24.79 -2.95 1.02
C LEU A 143 25.04 -4.36 1.60
N SER A 144 24.41 -5.39 1.03
CA SER A 144 24.61 -6.75 1.52
C SER A 144 26.00 -7.27 1.21
N SER A 145 26.64 -7.85 2.21
CA SER A 145 27.87 -8.64 2.04
C SER A 145 27.60 -10.11 1.72
N ASP A 146 26.33 -10.54 1.76
CA ASP A 146 25.92 -11.90 1.42
C ASP A 146 25.64 -11.99 -0.08
N SER A 147 26.45 -12.79 -0.78
CA SER A 147 26.31 -12.98 -2.23
C SER A 147 24.99 -13.62 -2.62
N THR A 148 24.34 -14.37 -1.74
CA THR A 148 23.06 -15.02 -2.01
C THR A 148 21.92 -14.02 -2.16
N ASP A 149 22.01 -12.85 -1.56
CA ASP A 149 21.02 -11.78 -1.72
C ASP A 149 20.93 -11.26 -3.16
N TYR A 150 21.98 -11.45 -3.95
CA TYR A 150 22.04 -11.01 -5.35
C TYR A 150 21.50 -12.06 -6.34
N GLU A 151 21.14 -13.24 -5.85
CA GLU A 151 20.46 -14.22 -6.68
C GLU A 151 19.05 -13.73 -7.01
N VAL A 152 18.57 -14.09 -8.21
CA VAL A 152 17.24 -13.73 -8.69
C VAL A 152 16.18 -14.22 -7.70
N GLY A 153 15.33 -13.29 -7.25
CA GLY A 153 14.25 -13.60 -6.34
C GLY A 153 14.67 -13.87 -4.89
N ASN A 154 15.88 -13.52 -4.48
CA ASN A 154 16.36 -13.80 -3.12
C ASN A 154 16.25 -12.60 -2.17
N THR A 155 15.94 -11.41 -2.69
CA THR A 155 15.72 -10.22 -1.88
C THR A 155 14.31 -10.21 -1.32
N ILE A 156 14.17 -10.18 0.00
CA ILE A 156 12.85 -10.06 0.67
C ILE A 156 12.50 -8.57 0.79
N LYS A 157 11.42 -8.17 0.12
CA LYS A 157 10.93 -6.78 0.11
C LYS A 157 9.63 -6.69 0.89
N GLY A 158 9.65 -5.95 2.00
CA GLY A 158 8.47 -5.61 2.79
C GLY A 158 7.91 -4.27 2.38
N TYR A 159 6.61 -4.21 2.15
CA TYR A 159 5.88 -2.98 1.83
C TYR A 159 4.94 -2.64 2.97
N LYS A 160 5.05 -1.42 3.47
CA LYS A 160 4.18 -0.86 4.48
C LYS A 160 3.42 0.33 3.89
N MET A 161 2.09 0.28 3.97
CA MET A 161 1.20 1.28 3.42
C MET A 161 0.34 1.87 4.54
N VAL A 162 0.54 3.14 4.85
CA VAL A 162 -0.26 3.90 5.81
C VAL A 162 -1.29 4.69 5.03
N CYS A 163 -2.56 4.44 5.30
CA CYS A 163 -3.71 5.03 4.61
C CYS A 163 -4.57 5.82 5.59
N SER A 164 -5.04 7.01 5.18
CA SER A 164 -5.91 7.84 6.01
C SER A 164 -7.24 8.13 5.31
N TRP A 165 -8.33 8.16 6.10
CA TRP A 165 -9.69 8.54 5.71
C TRP A 165 -10.23 9.51 6.76
N GLY A 166 -10.10 10.83 6.51
CA GLY A 166 -10.39 11.86 7.50
C GLY A 166 -9.56 11.68 8.76
N LYS A 167 -10.22 11.35 9.89
CA LYS A 167 -9.55 11.09 11.18
C LYS A 167 -9.13 9.63 11.40
N ASN A 168 -9.53 8.75 10.51
CA ASN A 168 -9.24 7.32 10.58
C ASN A 168 -7.95 7.00 9.84
N GLU A 169 -7.17 6.07 10.37
CA GLU A 169 -5.90 5.61 9.79
C GLU A 169 -5.79 4.10 9.89
N CYS A 170 -5.23 3.48 8.86
CA CYS A 170 -4.96 2.05 8.84
C CYS A 170 -3.64 1.76 8.14
N GLU A 171 -2.84 0.90 8.74
CA GLU A 171 -1.62 0.36 8.17
C GLU A 171 -1.88 -1.02 7.57
N TYR A 172 -1.42 -1.21 6.34
CA TYR A 172 -1.38 -2.50 5.65
C TYR A 172 0.06 -2.87 5.35
N ALA A 173 0.39 -4.15 5.45
CA ALA A 173 1.72 -4.63 5.09
C ALA A 173 1.66 -5.90 4.24
N PHE A 174 2.55 -6.02 3.28
CA PHE A 174 2.72 -7.21 2.46
C PHE A 174 4.20 -7.43 2.11
N VAL A 175 4.54 -8.65 1.75
CA VAL A 175 5.91 -9.07 1.48
C VAL A 175 5.98 -9.83 0.15
N ILE A 176 7.03 -9.60 -0.60
CA ILE A 176 7.34 -10.31 -1.85
C ILE A 176 8.81 -10.75 -1.87
N LEU A 177 9.12 -11.72 -2.72
CA LEU A 177 10.48 -11.94 -3.20
C LEU A 177 10.74 -11.04 -4.40
N GLY A 178 11.88 -10.40 -4.45
CA GLY A 178 12.26 -9.50 -5.53
C GLY A 178 13.74 -9.64 -5.89
N ASP A 179 14.19 -8.81 -6.82
CA ASP A 179 15.58 -8.74 -7.22
C ASP A 179 16.32 -7.65 -6.45
N ALA A 180 17.58 -7.90 -6.13
CA ALA A 180 18.50 -6.86 -5.69
C ALA A 180 18.71 -5.81 -6.79
N ALA A 181 19.09 -4.59 -6.41
CA ALA A 181 19.61 -3.62 -7.35
C ALA A 181 21.04 -4.04 -7.75
N MET A 182 21.27 -4.22 -9.04
CA MET A 182 22.65 -4.32 -9.52
C MET A 182 23.30 -2.94 -9.39
N MET A 183 24.45 -2.88 -8.73
CA MET A 183 25.30 -1.70 -8.86
C MET A 183 25.67 -1.54 -10.33
N PRO A 184 25.57 -0.33 -10.92
CA PRO A 184 26.16 -0.11 -12.24
C PRO A 184 27.65 -0.47 -12.13
N ILE A 185 28.07 -1.47 -12.89
CA ILE A 185 29.51 -1.77 -13.04
C ILE A 185 30.09 -0.51 -13.65
N GLY A 186 30.87 0.24 -12.87
CA GLY A 186 31.53 1.43 -13.36
C GLY A 186 32.37 1.07 -14.60
N PRO A 187 32.57 2.02 -15.54
CA PRO A 187 33.42 1.75 -16.67
C PRO A 187 34.80 1.33 -16.17
N SER A 188 35.24 0.15 -16.60
CA SER A 188 36.58 -0.42 -16.40
C SER A 188 37.64 0.43 -17.10
#